data_f1cc73160381f96f23a7f840d1eed26c
#
_entry.id   f1cc73160381f96f23a7f840d1eed26c
#
_cell.length_a   1.000
_cell.length_b   1.000
_cell.length_c   1.000
_cell.angle_alpha   90.00
_cell.angle_beta   90.00
_cell.angle_gamma   90.00
#
_symmetry.space_group_name_H-M   'P 1'
#
loop_
_entity.id
_entity.type
_entity.pdbx_description
1 polymer ?
#
loop_
_entity_poly.entity_id
_entity_poly.type
_entity_poly.pdbx_seq_one_letter_code
_entity_poly.pdbx_strand_id
1 'polypeptide(L)'
;MSKELQASKVGWKKLRRVVLTTMLLGGIGAAVAYVLSGDSVLLSADGIVTRQRVAVAAPWQDARIRDVYVRPGDKVEAGQKIATVESATMLRSLAELAAEKARISSRIAQLNARKGVVTTLTPLAEQNVTQTEGFLDALKKAGTNGLTVSKNLQEMTSASVQAAERHLSLKAEQGSLGIEIEANKKALDQVSAAYDDLQRAYNNGVLYTPVSGYIGANVAMVGEVLSGGKDRIAHIYTGSTFVLAYIPESYLFDVEEGQKVAVKARGQTVAGYIEKVLPVTEALPPEFQLPNKTRGRGQLVQVALPDGNAFAIDQKSQITSCYFQNCRTGLSEAVRASIPGIKKFANAIGEMGDRAKKIIAPASAEAAR
;
A
#
# COMPACT_ATOMS: atom_id res chain seq x y z
N MET A 1 89.28 41.55 2.75
CA MET A 1 88.47 40.33 3.01
C MET A 1 87.10 40.66 3.66
N SER A 2 86.30 41.56 3.12
CA SER A 2 85.01 41.95 3.77
C SER A 2 83.79 42.11 2.83
N LYS A 3 83.92 41.76 1.55
CA LYS A 3 82.78 41.85 0.60
C LYS A 3 82.01 40.54 0.32
N GLU A 4 82.65 39.38 0.57
CA GLU A 4 81.99 38.09 0.32
C GLU A 4 80.99 37.67 1.41
N LEU A 5 81.16 38.12 2.65
CA LEU A 5 80.24 37.77 3.76
C LEU A 5 78.91 38.50 3.74
N GLN A 6 78.77 39.62 2.99
CA GLN A 6 77.51 40.33 2.87
C GLN A 6 76.58 39.74 1.77
N ALA A 7 77.09 39.14 0.72
CA ALA A 7 76.34 38.52 -0.33
C ALA A 7 75.58 37.27 0.14
N SER A 8 76.16 36.49 1.03
CA SER A 8 75.50 35.28 1.59
C SER A 8 74.34 35.58 2.53
N LYS A 9 74.37 36.71 3.27
CA LYS A 9 73.30 37.11 4.18
C LYS A 9 72.02 37.64 3.42
N VAL A 10 72.23 38.25 2.27
CA VAL A 10 71.09 38.73 1.43
C VAL A 10 70.37 37.54 0.73
N GLY A 11 71.13 36.55 0.28
CA GLY A 11 70.55 35.32 -0.30
C GLY A 11 69.75 34.51 0.70
N TRP A 12 70.23 34.41 1.94
CA TRP A 12 69.52 33.66 2.96
C TRP A 12 68.21 34.30 3.46
N LYS A 13 68.15 35.65 3.46
CA LYS A 13 66.89 36.36 3.76
C LYS A 13 65.87 36.20 2.67
N LYS A 14 66.26 36.16 1.39
CA LYS A 14 65.37 35.88 0.26
C LYS A 14 64.90 34.42 0.28
N LEU A 15 65.80 33.47 0.49
CA LEU A 15 65.47 32.05 0.60
C LEU A 15 64.53 31.78 1.75
N ARG A 16 64.76 32.36 2.93
CA ARG A 16 63.87 32.23 4.09
C ARG A 16 62.47 32.83 3.83
N ARG A 17 62.32 33.91 3.08
CA ARG A 17 61.02 34.46 2.69
C ARG A 17 60.31 33.55 1.69
N VAL A 18 60.99 33.00 0.70
CA VAL A 18 60.40 32.04 -0.25
C VAL A 18 59.94 30.76 0.46
N VAL A 19 60.74 30.21 1.35
CA VAL A 19 60.38 29.03 2.15
C VAL A 19 59.17 29.31 3.06
N LEU A 20 59.12 30.47 3.72
CA LEU A 20 57.99 30.87 4.55
C LEU A 20 56.72 31.09 3.74
N THR A 21 56.80 31.68 2.55
CA THR A 21 55.63 31.88 1.69
C THR A 21 55.13 30.57 1.09
N THR A 22 56.00 29.66 0.69
CA THR A 22 55.61 28.32 0.23
C THR A 22 55.00 27.47 1.34
N MET A 23 55.55 27.54 2.59
CA MET A 23 54.99 26.86 3.74
C MET A 23 53.64 27.43 4.16
N LEU A 24 53.45 28.76 4.07
CA LEU A 24 52.18 29.42 4.33
C LEU A 24 51.15 29.05 3.27
N LEU A 25 51.49 29.05 1.98
CA LEU A 25 50.65 28.66 0.88
C LEU A 25 50.28 27.18 0.97
N GLY A 26 51.23 26.29 1.33
CA GLY A 26 51.03 24.89 1.58
C GLY A 26 50.08 24.65 2.76
N GLY A 27 50.26 25.38 3.86
CA GLY A 27 49.39 25.33 5.04
C GLY A 27 47.94 25.80 4.73
N ILE A 28 47.80 26.88 3.98
CA ILE A 28 46.48 27.35 3.52
C ILE A 28 45.85 26.30 2.59
N GLY A 29 46.61 25.76 1.64
CA GLY A 29 46.14 24.68 0.76
C GLY A 29 45.69 23.42 1.52
N ALA A 30 46.46 23.00 2.52
CA ALA A 30 46.08 21.87 3.38
C ALA A 30 44.86 22.17 4.25
N ALA A 31 44.72 23.38 4.79
CA ALA A 31 43.55 23.80 5.56
C ALA A 31 42.30 23.87 4.70
N VAL A 32 42.42 24.40 3.49
CA VAL A 32 41.30 24.42 2.51
C VAL A 32 40.93 22.98 2.09
N ALA A 33 41.92 22.12 1.83
CA ALA A 33 41.66 20.71 1.51
C ALA A 33 40.99 19.98 2.68
N TYR A 34 41.42 20.24 3.93
CA TYR A 34 40.84 19.68 5.14
C TYR A 34 39.38 20.15 5.34
N VAL A 35 39.07 21.44 5.14
CA VAL A 35 37.70 21.99 5.22
C VAL A 35 36.82 21.43 4.11
N LEU A 36 37.36 21.32 2.88
CA LEU A 36 36.64 20.76 1.74
C LEU A 36 36.44 19.24 1.81
N SER A 37 37.21 18.52 2.60
CA SER A 37 37.05 17.07 2.83
C SER A 37 36.14 16.74 4.01
N GLY A 38 35.64 17.75 4.73
CA GLY A 38 34.70 17.53 5.86
C GLY A 38 33.30 17.19 5.39
N ASP A 39 32.64 16.24 6.10
CA ASP A 39 31.27 15.81 5.85
C ASP A 39 30.25 16.97 5.87
N SER A 40 30.64 18.11 6.44
CA SER A 40 29.79 19.31 6.50
C SER A 40 29.77 20.11 5.19
N VAL A 41 30.75 19.92 4.31
CA VAL A 41 30.91 20.68 3.03
C VAL A 41 30.59 19.78 1.83
N LEU A 42 30.96 18.51 1.90
CA LEU A 42 30.65 17.52 0.87
C LEU A 42 29.50 16.68 1.33
N LEU A 43 28.47 16.55 0.49
CA LEU A 43 27.37 15.66 0.77
C LEU A 43 27.89 14.25 1.01
N SER A 44 27.74 13.75 2.22
CA SER A 44 28.00 12.38 2.61
C SER A 44 26.85 11.95 3.51
N ALA A 45 26.07 10.98 3.09
CA ALA A 45 24.93 10.50 3.85
C ALA A 45 24.80 9.00 3.73
N ASP A 46 24.41 8.38 4.82
CA ASP A 46 24.10 6.96 4.85
C ASP A 46 22.70 6.72 4.31
N GLY A 47 22.51 5.59 3.64
CA GLY A 47 21.22 5.23 3.07
C GLY A 47 21.04 3.72 2.96
N ILE A 48 19.80 3.33 2.71
CA ILE A 48 19.42 1.94 2.52
C ILE A 48 18.83 1.81 1.12
N VAL A 49 19.33 0.85 0.35
CA VAL A 49 18.78 0.47 -0.95
C VAL A 49 17.44 -0.23 -0.72
N THR A 50 16.37 0.28 -1.28
CA THR A 50 15.04 -0.30 -1.08
C THR A 50 14.16 -0.21 -2.33
N ARG A 51 12.97 -0.75 -2.23
CA ARG A 51 11.88 -0.62 -3.22
C ARG A 51 10.60 -0.28 -2.49
N GLN A 52 9.56 0.09 -3.22
CA GLN A 52 8.24 0.17 -2.65
C GLN A 52 7.86 -1.18 -2.03
N ARG A 53 7.34 -1.14 -0.81
CA ARG A 53 7.00 -2.32 -0.04
C ARG A 53 5.51 -2.40 0.21
N VAL A 54 4.89 -3.47 -0.27
CA VAL A 54 3.48 -3.78 -0.04
C VAL A 54 3.42 -4.95 0.94
N ALA A 55 2.72 -4.76 2.06
CA ALA A 55 2.49 -5.82 3.03
C ALA A 55 1.24 -6.62 2.65
N VAL A 56 1.34 -7.93 2.61
CA VAL A 56 0.20 -8.82 2.46
C VAL A 56 -0.13 -9.42 3.82
N ALA A 57 -1.34 -9.13 4.29
CA ALA A 57 -1.86 -9.62 5.56
C ALA A 57 -3.21 -10.31 5.34
N ALA A 58 -3.57 -11.23 6.23
CA ALA A 58 -4.92 -11.78 6.25
C ALA A 58 -5.88 -10.72 6.84
N PRO A 59 -6.97 -10.38 6.15
CA PRO A 59 -7.93 -9.40 6.65
C PRO A 59 -8.80 -9.96 7.79
N TRP A 60 -8.75 -11.28 8.03
CA TRP A 60 -9.60 -11.98 9.01
C TRP A 60 -8.87 -12.19 10.32
N GLN A 61 -9.61 -12.12 11.42
CA GLN A 61 -9.09 -12.46 12.75
C GLN A 61 -8.89 -13.97 12.88
N ASP A 62 -7.90 -14.35 13.70
CA ASP A 62 -7.58 -15.74 14.03
C ASP A 62 -7.41 -16.64 12.78
N ALA A 63 -6.81 -16.07 11.74
CA ALA A 63 -6.53 -16.79 10.51
C ALA A 63 -5.29 -17.68 10.70
N ARG A 64 -5.48 -19.00 10.64
CA ARG A 64 -4.40 -19.98 10.68
C ARG A 64 -3.89 -20.25 9.28
N ILE A 65 -2.58 -20.16 9.07
CA ILE A 65 -1.96 -20.51 7.80
C ILE A 65 -2.03 -22.02 7.58
N ARG A 66 -2.70 -22.43 6.51
CA ARG A 66 -2.79 -23.83 6.09
C ARG A 66 -1.66 -24.20 5.13
N ASP A 67 -1.45 -23.40 4.11
CA ASP A 67 -0.43 -23.61 3.08
C ASP A 67 0.23 -22.28 2.71
N VAL A 68 1.53 -22.33 2.37
CA VAL A 68 2.29 -21.23 1.79
C VAL A 68 2.90 -21.68 0.48
N TYR A 69 2.72 -20.92 -0.58
CA TYR A 69 3.12 -21.27 -1.95
C TYR A 69 4.34 -20.52 -2.46
N VAL A 70 4.87 -19.59 -1.66
CA VAL A 70 5.99 -18.72 -2.02
C VAL A 70 7.12 -18.84 -1.00
N ARG A 71 8.34 -18.58 -1.43
CA ARG A 71 9.55 -18.57 -0.61
C ARG A 71 10.17 -17.17 -0.58
N PRO A 72 10.96 -16.85 0.45
CA PRO A 72 11.77 -15.63 0.45
C PRO A 72 12.60 -15.50 -0.84
N GLY A 73 12.53 -14.33 -1.48
CA GLY A 73 13.25 -14.04 -2.71
C GLY A 73 12.53 -14.42 -4.02
N ASP A 74 11.42 -15.14 -3.96
CA ASP A 74 10.69 -15.51 -5.17
C ASP A 74 10.14 -14.27 -5.90
N LYS A 75 10.18 -14.29 -7.22
CA LYS A 75 9.50 -13.32 -8.07
C LYS A 75 8.05 -13.75 -8.25
N VAL A 76 7.13 -12.85 -7.99
CA VAL A 76 5.67 -13.07 -8.07
C VAL A 76 5.00 -12.06 -9.00
N GLU A 77 3.91 -12.48 -9.62
CA GLU A 77 3.06 -11.64 -10.46
C GLU A 77 1.78 -11.24 -9.72
N ALA A 78 1.21 -10.08 -10.07
CA ALA A 78 -0.07 -9.66 -9.52
C ALA A 78 -1.16 -10.72 -9.77
N GLY A 79 -1.94 -11.05 -8.73
CA GLY A 79 -2.95 -12.11 -8.81
C GLY A 79 -2.40 -13.54 -8.62
N GLN A 80 -1.11 -13.73 -8.35
CA GLN A 80 -0.55 -15.04 -8.03
C GLN A 80 -0.93 -15.46 -6.61
N LYS A 81 -1.28 -16.73 -6.42
CA LYS A 81 -1.59 -17.32 -5.11
C LYS A 81 -0.34 -17.40 -4.24
N ILE A 82 -0.42 -16.89 -3.01
CA ILE A 82 0.71 -16.88 -2.06
C ILE A 82 0.49 -17.76 -0.83
N ALA A 83 -0.72 -17.80 -0.31
CA ALA A 83 -1.04 -18.60 0.87
C ALA A 83 -2.51 -19.01 0.87
N THR A 84 -2.82 -20.03 1.64
CA THR A 84 -4.19 -20.39 2.03
C THR A 84 -4.27 -20.34 3.55
N VAL A 85 -5.29 -19.62 4.05
CA VAL A 85 -5.54 -19.48 5.48
C VAL A 85 -6.94 -19.99 5.85
N GLU A 86 -7.10 -20.46 7.06
CA GLU A 86 -8.38 -20.86 7.63
C GLU A 86 -8.72 -19.93 8.78
N SER A 87 -9.91 -19.32 8.72
CA SER A 87 -10.44 -18.51 9.82
C SER A 87 -11.69 -19.19 10.37
N ALA A 88 -11.61 -19.65 11.62
CA ALA A 88 -12.74 -20.27 12.32
C ALA A 88 -13.93 -19.30 12.44
N THR A 89 -13.65 -18.02 12.61
CA THR A 89 -14.67 -16.97 12.68
C THR A 89 -15.42 -16.85 11.35
N MET A 90 -14.70 -16.80 10.22
CA MET A 90 -15.34 -16.70 8.90
C MET A 90 -16.15 -17.96 8.55
N LEU A 91 -15.62 -19.14 8.84
CA LEU A 91 -16.33 -20.41 8.63
C LEU A 91 -17.61 -20.48 9.47
N ARG A 92 -17.56 -20.01 10.72
CA ARG A 92 -18.75 -19.93 11.59
C ARG A 92 -19.78 -18.96 11.02
N SER A 93 -19.39 -17.75 10.61
CA SER A 93 -20.31 -16.78 10.04
C SER A 93 -20.96 -17.28 8.74
N LEU A 94 -20.20 -17.97 7.88
CA LEU A 94 -20.76 -18.62 6.69
C LEU A 94 -21.77 -19.72 7.06
N ALA A 95 -21.46 -20.53 8.06
CA ALA A 95 -22.37 -21.59 8.53
C ALA A 95 -23.65 -21.00 9.15
N GLU A 96 -23.56 -19.92 9.91
CA GLU A 96 -24.70 -19.21 10.49
C GLU A 96 -25.62 -18.63 9.41
N LEU A 97 -25.06 -17.97 8.39
CA LEU A 97 -25.83 -17.45 7.26
C LEU A 97 -26.48 -18.58 6.43
N ALA A 98 -25.76 -19.69 6.22
CA ALA A 98 -26.30 -20.87 5.55
C ALA A 98 -27.47 -21.48 6.32
N ALA A 99 -27.36 -21.59 7.64
CA ALA A 99 -28.44 -22.09 8.51
C ALA A 99 -29.66 -21.16 8.49
N GLU A 100 -29.44 -19.84 8.54
CA GLU A 100 -30.52 -18.86 8.46
C GLU A 100 -31.24 -18.89 7.09
N LYS A 101 -30.49 -19.01 6.00
CA LYS A 101 -31.03 -19.23 4.64
C LYS A 101 -31.92 -20.47 4.58
N ALA A 102 -31.45 -21.58 5.16
CA ALA A 102 -32.23 -22.83 5.22
C ALA A 102 -33.49 -22.67 6.07
N ARG A 103 -33.43 -21.96 7.21
CA ARG A 103 -34.57 -21.67 8.08
C ARG A 103 -35.64 -20.88 7.37
N ILE A 104 -35.28 -19.79 6.70
CA ILE A 104 -36.23 -18.93 5.95
C ILE A 104 -36.82 -19.72 4.78
N SER A 105 -36.02 -20.49 4.04
CA SER A 105 -36.50 -21.33 2.95
C SER A 105 -37.53 -22.35 3.44
N SER A 106 -37.32 -23.00 4.57
CA SER A 106 -38.27 -23.92 5.21
C SER A 106 -39.55 -23.17 5.60
N ARG A 107 -39.45 -21.97 6.16
CA ARG A 107 -40.62 -21.15 6.51
C ARG A 107 -41.46 -20.80 5.28
N ILE A 108 -40.81 -20.39 4.18
CA ILE A 108 -41.49 -20.12 2.91
C ILE A 108 -42.23 -21.37 2.39
N ALA A 109 -41.62 -22.55 2.47
CA ALA A 109 -42.23 -23.81 2.07
C ALA A 109 -43.48 -24.11 2.90
N GLN A 110 -43.42 -23.94 4.25
CA GLN A 110 -44.58 -24.11 5.15
C GLN A 110 -45.73 -23.11 4.79
N LEU A 111 -45.39 -21.85 4.59
CA LEU A 111 -46.37 -20.82 4.24
C LEU A 111 -47.01 -21.11 2.87
N ASN A 112 -46.27 -21.57 1.89
CA ASN A 112 -46.77 -21.95 0.58
C ASN A 112 -47.72 -23.17 0.69
N ALA A 113 -47.38 -24.17 1.49
CA ALA A 113 -48.25 -25.32 1.75
C ALA A 113 -49.57 -24.85 2.40
N ARG A 114 -49.49 -23.98 3.42
CA ARG A 114 -50.69 -23.38 4.04
C ARG A 114 -51.51 -22.56 3.07
N LYS A 115 -50.89 -21.71 2.25
CA LYS A 115 -51.50 -20.93 1.21
C LYS A 115 -52.24 -21.84 0.21
N GLY A 116 -51.64 -22.98 -0.18
CA GLY A 116 -52.26 -23.96 -1.06
C GLY A 116 -53.57 -24.48 -0.49
N VAL A 117 -53.60 -24.86 0.81
CA VAL A 117 -54.81 -25.32 1.50
C VAL A 117 -55.88 -24.22 1.51
N VAL A 118 -55.54 -23.00 1.90
CA VAL A 118 -56.48 -21.85 1.95
C VAL A 118 -57.01 -21.52 0.57
N THR A 119 -56.15 -21.52 -0.45
CA THR A 119 -56.58 -21.28 -1.85
C THR A 119 -57.57 -22.31 -2.36
N THR A 120 -57.42 -23.57 -1.94
CA THR A 120 -58.36 -24.66 -2.30
C THR A 120 -59.71 -24.54 -1.56
N LEU A 121 -59.67 -24.12 -0.29
CA LEU A 121 -60.88 -23.99 0.53
C LEU A 121 -61.71 -22.76 0.26
N THR A 122 -61.09 -21.64 -0.22
CA THR A 122 -61.77 -20.36 -0.45
C THR A 122 -62.93 -20.48 -1.45
N PRO A 123 -62.78 -21.09 -2.65
CA PRO A 123 -63.88 -21.24 -3.58
C PRO A 123 -65.02 -22.13 -3.06
N LEU A 124 -64.71 -23.14 -2.23
CA LEU A 124 -65.70 -23.99 -1.57
C LEU A 124 -66.52 -23.19 -0.55
N ALA A 125 -65.85 -22.33 0.23
CA ALA A 125 -66.52 -21.44 1.17
C ALA A 125 -67.40 -20.39 0.44
N GLU A 126 -66.94 -19.85 -0.68
CA GLU A 126 -67.70 -18.93 -1.53
C GLU A 126 -68.96 -19.60 -2.10
N GLN A 127 -68.82 -20.83 -2.60
CA GLN A 127 -69.95 -21.60 -3.07
C GLN A 127 -70.96 -21.86 -1.92
N ASN A 128 -70.53 -22.16 -0.71
CA ASN A 128 -71.39 -22.33 0.45
C ASN A 128 -72.12 -21.02 0.80
N VAL A 129 -71.47 -19.85 0.73
CA VAL A 129 -72.14 -18.54 0.88
C VAL A 129 -73.25 -18.39 -0.13
N THR A 130 -72.97 -18.60 -1.44
CA THR A 130 -73.92 -18.47 -2.51
C THR A 130 -75.15 -19.41 -2.34
N GLN A 131 -74.93 -20.65 -1.93
CA GLN A 131 -75.99 -21.62 -1.66
C GLN A 131 -76.85 -21.20 -0.47
N THR A 132 -76.24 -20.82 0.68
CA THR A 132 -76.95 -20.43 1.90
C THR A 132 -77.74 -19.12 1.68
N GLU A 133 -77.21 -18.15 0.95
CA GLU A 133 -77.93 -16.94 0.56
C GLU A 133 -79.11 -17.25 -0.36
N GLY A 134 -78.92 -18.13 -1.37
CA GLY A 134 -79.99 -18.58 -2.25
C GLY A 134 -81.12 -19.24 -1.50
N PHE A 135 -80.85 -20.14 -0.54
CA PHE A 135 -81.82 -20.75 0.33
C PHE A 135 -82.57 -19.74 1.23
N LEU A 136 -81.81 -18.77 1.81
CA LEU A 136 -82.39 -17.72 2.62
C LEU A 136 -83.35 -16.85 1.83
N ASP A 137 -82.99 -16.48 0.61
CA ASP A 137 -83.84 -15.69 -0.29
C ASP A 137 -85.12 -16.47 -0.75
N ALA A 138 -84.96 -17.77 -0.99
CA ALA A 138 -86.09 -18.62 -1.33
C ALA A 138 -87.11 -18.73 -0.15
N LEU A 139 -86.57 -18.87 1.10
CA LEU A 139 -87.39 -18.89 2.31
C LEU A 139 -88.10 -17.57 2.57
N LYS A 140 -87.46 -16.42 2.34
CA LYS A 140 -88.04 -15.09 2.44
C LYS A 140 -89.16 -14.89 1.44
N LYS A 141 -89.04 -15.40 0.20
CA LYS A 141 -90.06 -15.33 -0.90
C LYS A 141 -91.18 -16.29 -0.65
N ALA A 142 -90.99 -17.42 0.00
CA ALA A 142 -92.06 -18.43 0.26
C ALA A 142 -93.16 -17.97 1.25
N GLY A 143 -92.97 -16.83 1.89
CA GLY A 143 -93.99 -16.24 2.74
C GLY A 143 -93.98 -16.61 4.19
N THR A 144 -94.36 -15.68 5.03
CA THR A 144 -94.17 -15.63 6.47
C THR A 144 -95.27 -16.14 7.34
N ASN A 145 -96.04 -17.12 6.94
CA ASN A 145 -97.16 -17.59 7.69
C ASN A 145 -96.90 -18.89 8.45
N GLY A 146 -96.36 -18.75 9.73
CA GLY A 146 -96.23 -19.84 10.69
C GLY A 146 -94.95 -19.79 11.51
N LEU A 147 -95.07 -20.25 12.78
CA LEU A 147 -93.92 -20.34 13.73
C LEU A 147 -92.77 -21.18 13.18
N THR A 148 -92.98 -22.22 12.44
CA THR A 148 -91.99 -23.10 11.80
C THR A 148 -91.14 -22.38 10.76
N VAL A 149 -91.71 -21.48 9.97
CA VAL A 149 -91.00 -20.68 8.98
C VAL A 149 -90.14 -19.64 9.65
N SER A 150 -90.55 -19.06 10.79
CA SER A 150 -89.75 -18.11 11.58
C SER A 150 -88.46 -18.78 12.15
N LYS A 151 -88.57 -20.01 12.70
CA LYS A 151 -87.47 -20.76 13.19
C LYS A 151 -86.44 -21.10 12.07
N ASN A 152 -86.94 -21.63 10.95
CA ASN A 152 -86.11 -21.97 9.82
C ASN A 152 -85.43 -20.73 9.22
N LEU A 153 -86.10 -19.57 9.20
CA LEU A 153 -85.55 -18.30 8.75
C LEU A 153 -84.36 -17.87 9.68
N GLN A 154 -84.56 -18.03 11.01
CA GLN A 154 -83.51 -17.70 11.96
C GLN A 154 -82.28 -18.64 11.83
N GLU A 155 -82.51 -19.97 11.69
CA GLU A 155 -81.44 -20.97 11.47
C GLU A 155 -80.69 -20.66 10.14
N MET A 156 -81.42 -20.39 9.03
CA MET A 156 -80.78 -20.10 7.77
C MET A 156 -80.01 -18.75 7.78
N THR A 157 -80.54 -17.74 8.50
CA THR A 157 -79.79 -16.48 8.69
C THR A 157 -78.49 -16.69 9.43
N SER A 158 -78.54 -17.48 10.50
CA SER A 158 -77.26 -17.80 11.26
C SER A 158 -76.30 -18.60 10.41
N ALA A 159 -76.77 -19.58 9.62
CA ALA A 159 -75.99 -20.36 8.68
C ALA A 159 -75.31 -19.49 7.58
N SER A 160 -76.09 -18.55 7.00
CA SER A 160 -75.53 -17.59 6.03
C SER A 160 -74.49 -16.69 6.59
N VAL A 161 -74.69 -16.16 7.81
CA VAL A 161 -73.66 -15.33 8.51
C VAL A 161 -72.42 -16.15 8.77
N GLN A 162 -72.51 -17.39 9.27
CA GLN A 162 -71.36 -18.27 9.50
C GLN A 162 -70.63 -18.62 8.21
N ALA A 163 -71.36 -18.88 7.09
CA ALA A 163 -70.73 -19.13 5.79
C ALA A 163 -69.99 -17.92 5.29
N ALA A 164 -70.57 -16.72 5.39
CA ALA A 164 -69.94 -15.44 4.99
C ALA A 164 -68.70 -15.16 5.86
N GLU A 165 -68.78 -15.31 7.18
CA GLU A 165 -67.64 -15.18 8.12
C GLU A 165 -66.51 -16.10 7.73
N ARG A 166 -66.81 -17.38 7.46
CA ARG A 166 -65.81 -18.39 7.07
C ARG A 166 -65.12 -18.02 5.75
N HIS A 167 -65.85 -17.56 4.75
CA HIS A 167 -65.32 -17.11 3.45
C HIS A 167 -64.41 -15.87 3.64
N LEU A 168 -64.87 -14.87 4.39
CA LEU A 168 -64.09 -13.65 4.64
C LEU A 168 -62.79 -13.95 5.44
N SER A 169 -62.87 -14.86 6.43
CA SER A 169 -61.73 -15.30 7.19
C SER A 169 -60.67 -15.97 6.32
N LEU A 170 -61.08 -16.92 5.43
CA LEU A 170 -60.15 -17.56 4.49
C LEU A 170 -59.52 -16.58 3.51
N LYS A 171 -60.31 -15.63 3.02
CA LYS A 171 -59.84 -14.58 2.11
C LYS A 171 -58.82 -13.66 2.80
N ALA A 172 -59.08 -13.26 4.04
CA ALA A 172 -58.12 -12.48 4.86
C ALA A 172 -56.85 -13.26 5.12
N GLU A 173 -56.96 -14.55 5.49
CA GLU A 173 -55.80 -15.45 5.70
C GLU A 173 -54.97 -15.59 4.42
N GLN A 174 -55.62 -15.76 3.25
CA GLN A 174 -54.92 -15.84 1.96
C GLN A 174 -54.09 -14.57 1.68
N GLY A 175 -54.66 -13.40 1.96
CA GLY A 175 -53.98 -12.12 1.83
C GLY A 175 -52.77 -11.99 2.74
N SER A 176 -52.95 -12.33 4.03
CA SER A 176 -51.88 -12.24 5.01
C SER A 176 -50.75 -13.23 4.72
N LEU A 177 -51.05 -14.46 4.30
CA LEU A 177 -50.05 -15.44 3.86
C LEU A 177 -49.24 -14.93 2.65
N GLY A 178 -49.91 -14.23 1.71
CA GLY A 178 -49.24 -13.62 0.57
C GLY A 178 -48.19 -12.60 1.00
N ILE A 179 -48.59 -11.70 1.91
CA ILE A 179 -47.67 -10.67 2.47
C ILE A 179 -46.50 -11.32 3.22
N GLU A 180 -46.77 -12.32 4.08
CA GLU A 180 -45.75 -13.01 4.85
C GLU A 180 -44.75 -13.76 3.95
N ILE A 181 -45.24 -14.41 2.88
CA ILE A 181 -44.36 -15.09 1.91
C ILE A 181 -43.45 -14.07 1.22
N GLU A 182 -43.97 -12.94 0.76
CA GLU A 182 -43.17 -11.90 0.09
C GLU A 182 -42.15 -11.27 1.05
N ALA A 183 -42.52 -11.05 2.31
CA ALA A 183 -41.57 -10.57 3.33
C ALA A 183 -40.43 -11.58 3.56
N ASN A 184 -40.78 -12.88 3.69
CA ASN A 184 -39.75 -13.92 3.84
C ASN A 184 -38.87 -14.10 2.59
N LYS A 185 -39.42 -13.95 1.39
CA LYS A 185 -38.59 -13.97 0.16
C LYS A 185 -37.59 -12.83 0.14
N LYS A 186 -38.00 -11.59 0.47
CA LYS A 186 -37.09 -10.46 0.57
C LYS A 186 -35.99 -10.72 1.62
N ALA A 187 -36.35 -11.29 2.77
CA ALA A 187 -35.37 -11.67 3.78
C ALA A 187 -34.40 -12.74 3.26
N LEU A 188 -34.90 -13.74 2.51
CA LEU A 188 -34.07 -14.78 1.90
C LEU A 188 -33.07 -14.17 0.89
N ASP A 189 -33.51 -13.23 0.07
CA ASP A 189 -32.66 -12.55 -0.91
C ASP A 189 -31.55 -11.76 -0.21
N GLN A 190 -31.87 -11.04 0.87
CA GLN A 190 -30.89 -10.29 1.67
C GLN A 190 -29.84 -11.23 2.32
N VAL A 191 -30.30 -12.30 2.96
CA VAL A 191 -29.39 -13.28 3.59
C VAL A 191 -28.54 -14.00 2.54
N SER A 192 -29.13 -14.32 1.36
CA SER A 192 -28.37 -14.93 0.26
C SER A 192 -27.31 -14.00 -0.28
N ALA A 193 -27.62 -12.73 -0.49
CA ALA A 193 -26.65 -11.73 -0.90
C ALA A 193 -25.51 -11.59 0.12
N ALA A 194 -25.83 -11.51 1.41
CA ALA A 194 -24.83 -11.43 2.48
C ALA A 194 -23.94 -12.68 2.54
N TYR A 195 -24.51 -13.88 2.34
CA TYR A 195 -23.74 -15.12 2.25
C TYR A 195 -22.76 -15.10 1.06
N ASP A 196 -23.26 -14.73 -0.12
CA ASP A 196 -22.46 -14.71 -1.34
C ASP A 196 -21.34 -13.64 -1.27
N ASP A 197 -21.62 -12.49 -0.67
CA ASP A 197 -20.62 -11.43 -0.44
C ASP A 197 -19.53 -11.89 0.51
N LEU A 198 -19.93 -12.51 1.63
CA LEU A 198 -18.98 -13.05 2.61
C LEU A 198 -18.14 -14.19 2.01
N GLN A 199 -18.75 -15.08 1.24
CA GLN A 199 -18.04 -16.16 0.56
C GLN A 199 -17.04 -15.63 -0.47
N ARG A 200 -17.41 -14.61 -1.24
CA ARG A 200 -16.50 -13.93 -2.19
C ARG A 200 -15.36 -13.25 -1.46
N ALA A 201 -15.64 -12.52 -0.38
CA ALA A 201 -14.63 -11.85 0.43
C ALA A 201 -13.66 -12.84 1.09
N TYR A 202 -14.17 -13.98 1.57
CA TYR A 202 -13.35 -15.05 2.14
C TYR A 202 -12.57 -15.82 1.08
N ASN A 203 -13.13 -16.00 -0.10
CA ASN A 203 -12.52 -16.72 -1.23
C ASN A 203 -11.84 -18.05 -0.83
N ASN A 204 -12.51 -18.83 0.00
CA ASN A 204 -11.98 -20.07 0.61
C ASN A 204 -10.64 -19.90 1.33
N GLY A 205 -10.36 -18.70 1.83
CA GLY A 205 -9.11 -18.37 2.52
C GLY A 205 -7.90 -18.24 1.61
N VAL A 206 -8.06 -18.20 0.29
CA VAL A 206 -6.95 -18.03 -0.65
C VAL A 206 -6.55 -16.56 -0.74
N LEU A 207 -5.26 -16.30 -0.53
CA LEU A 207 -4.67 -14.98 -0.59
C LEU A 207 -3.79 -14.85 -1.83
N TYR A 208 -3.95 -13.72 -2.52
CA TYR A 208 -3.25 -13.42 -3.76
C TYR A 208 -2.36 -12.19 -3.58
N THR A 209 -1.31 -12.09 -4.43
CA THR A 209 -0.49 -10.89 -4.48
C THR A 209 -1.27 -9.72 -5.09
N PRO A 210 -1.29 -8.55 -4.46
CA PRO A 210 -1.91 -7.37 -5.07
C PRO A 210 -1.05 -6.74 -6.17
N VAL A 211 0.26 -6.98 -6.16
CA VAL A 211 1.24 -6.38 -7.07
C VAL A 211 2.30 -7.40 -7.50
N SER A 212 2.92 -7.17 -8.64
CA SER A 212 4.10 -7.94 -9.08
C SER A 212 5.36 -7.43 -8.37
N GLY A 213 6.28 -8.35 -8.01
CA GLY A 213 7.50 -7.97 -7.31
C GLY A 213 8.29 -9.17 -6.79
N TYR A 214 9.08 -8.93 -5.74
CA TYR A 214 9.87 -9.95 -5.06
C TYR A 214 9.40 -10.14 -3.62
N ILE A 215 9.29 -11.38 -3.19
CA ILE A 215 8.94 -11.71 -1.80
C ILE A 215 10.11 -11.36 -0.87
N GLY A 216 9.81 -10.68 0.23
CA GLY A 216 10.78 -10.33 1.25
C GLY A 216 11.30 -11.52 2.06
N ALA A 217 12.29 -11.26 2.91
CA ALA A 217 12.95 -12.29 3.73
C ALA A 217 12.01 -12.98 4.74
N ASN A 218 11.04 -12.25 5.27
CA ASN A 218 10.12 -12.76 6.28
C ASN A 218 8.82 -13.21 5.60
N VAL A 219 8.58 -14.52 5.62
CA VAL A 219 7.35 -15.16 5.17
C VAL A 219 6.81 -15.98 6.34
N ALA A 220 5.54 -15.82 6.64
CA ALA A 220 4.87 -16.56 7.71
C ALA A 220 4.85 -18.06 7.45
N MET A 221 4.85 -18.86 8.50
CA MET A 221 4.99 -20.32 8.40
C MET A 221 3.64 -21.02 8.47
N VAL A 222 3.58 -22.21 7.88
CA VAL A 222 2.42 -23.11 7.99
C VAL A 222 2.14 -23.41 9.45
N GLY A 223 0.87 -23.28 9.86
CA GLY A 223 0.43 -23.47 11.24
C GLY A 223 0.44 -22.22 12.11
N GLU A 224 1.07 -21.14 11.65
CA GLU A 224 1.06 -19.84 12.35
C GLU A 224 -0.34 -19.26 12.37
N VAL A 225 -0.72 -18.64 13.49
CA VAL A 225 -2.00 -17.94 13.66
C VAL A 225 -1.76 -16.44 13.58
N LEU A 226 -2.49 -15.80 12.68
CA LEU A 226 -2.37 -14.39 12.40
C LEU A 226 -3.47 -13.59 13.10
N SER A 227 -3.10 -12.53 13.79
CA SER A 227 -4.04 -11.55 14.34
C SER A 227 -4.45 -10.60 13.21
N GLY A 228 -5.71 -10.62 12.83
CA GLY A 228 -6.24 -9.95 11.64
C GLY A 228 -5.75 -8.51 11.46
N GLY A 229 -5.17 -8.25 10.31
CA GLY A 229 -4.66 -6.94 9.90
C GLY A 229 -3.35 -6.48 10.55
N LYS A 230 -2.88 -7.15 11.62
CA LYS A 230 -1.62 -6.80 12.32
C LYS A 230 -0.45 -7.63 11.82
N ASP A 231 -0.64 -8.94 11.72
CA ASP A 231 0.39 -9.85 11.29
C ASP A 231 0.42 -9.97 9.77
N ARG A 232 1.62 -10.02 9.23
CA ARG A 232 1.88 -10.01 7.80
C ARG A 232 2.33 -11.39 7.35
N ILE A 233 1.75 -11.87 6.28
CA ILE A 233 2.16 -13.14 5.67
C ILE A 233 3.47 -12.96 4.92
N ALA A 234 3.59 -11.87 4.17
CA ALA A 234 4.79 -11.54 3.44
C ALA A 234 4.84 -10.04 3.11
N HIS A 235 6.02 -9.56 2.81
CA HIS A 235 6.23 -8.28 2.16
C HIS A 235 6.57 -8.50 0.70
N ILE A 236 6.03 -7.69 -0.19
CA ILE A 236 6.35 -7.69 -1.61
C ILE A 236 7.07 -6.39 -1.94
N TYR A 237 8.28 -6.50 -2.47
CA TYR A 237 9.06 -5.38 -2.97
C TYR A 237 8.74 -5.18 -4.45
N THR A 238 8.18 -4.04 -4.79
CA THR A 238 7.71 -3.71 -6.15
C THR A 238 8.34 -2.40 -6.66
N GLY A 239 8.20 -2.12 -7.95
CA GLY A 239 8.70 -0.90 -8.58
C GLY A 239 10.21 -0.87 -8.78
N SER A 240 10.73 0.33 -9.09
CA SER A 240 12.16 0.60 -9.27
C SER A 240 12.92 0.56 -7.94
N THR A 241 14.22 0.25 -8.02
CA THR A 241 15.13 0.32 -6.86
C THR A 241 15.55 1.76 -6.63
N PHE A 242 15.48 2.23 -5.39
CA PHE A 242 15.97 3.54 -4.98
C PHE A 242 16.73 3.45 -3.66
N VAL A 243 17.47 4.50 -3.32
CA VAL A 243 18.11 4.64 -2.01
C VAL A 243 17.32 5.63 -1.19
N LEU A 244 16.94 5.22 0.01
CA LEU A 244 16.44 6.12 1.03
C LEU A 244 17.62 6.57 1.88
N ALA A 245 18.04 7.81 1.72
CA ALA A 245 19.23 8.35 2.36
C ALA A 245 18.85 9.36 3.46
N TYR A 246 19.70 9.41 4.49
CA TYR A 246 19.52 10.24 5.67
C TYR A 246 20.56 11.35 5.66
N ILE A 247 20.23 12.54 5.20
CA ILE A 247 21.11 13.69 5.16
C ILE A 247 21.28 14.24 6.57
N PRO A 248 22.52 14.31 7.11
CA PRO A 248 22.76 14.84 8.44
C PRO A 248 22.36 16.31 8.55
N GLU A 249 21.83 16.73 9.70
CA GLU A 249 21.52 18.14 10.00
C GLU A 249 22.77 19.03 10.01
N SER A 250 23.96 18.45 10.14
CA SER A 250 25.24 19.17 10.06
C SER A 250 25.65 19.55 8.65
N TYR A 251 24.93 19.09 7.62
CA TYR A 251 25.21 19.47 6.24
C TYR A 251 24.75 20.92 5.99
N LEU A 252 25.66 21.75 5.47
CA LEU A 252 25.49 23.20 5.42
C LEU A 252 24.79 23.73 4.15
N PHE A 253 24.53 22.87 3.18
CA PHE A 253 23.97 23.26 1.88
C PHE A 253 22.61 22.62 1.65
N ASP A 254 21.75 23.32 0.94
CA ASP A 254 20.49 22.79 0.52
C ASP A 254 20.68 21.66 -0.50
N VAL A 255 19.85 20.65 -0.39
CA VAL A 255 19.82 19.51 -1.29
C VAL A 255 18.64 19.69 -2.24
N GLU A 256 18.92 19.66 -3.54
CA GLU A 256 17.93 19.92 -4.59
C GLU A 256 17.57 18.64 -5.34
N GLU A 257 16.31 18.56 -5.79
CA GLU A 257 15.85 17.51 -6.69
C GLU A 257 16.60 17.61 -8.04
N GLY A 258 16.95 16.46 -8.62
CA GLY A 258 17.76 16.38 -9.84
C GLY A 258 19.27 16.40 -9.59
N GLN A 259 19.75 16.67 -8.38
CA GLN A 259 21.17 16.66 -8.05
C GLN A 259 21.76 15.26 -8.25
N LYS A 260 22.89 15.18 -8.98
CA LYS A 260 23.60 13.92 -9.22
C LYS A 260 24.42 13.53 -8.01
N VAL A 261 24.32 12.26 -7.63
CA VAL A 261 25.04 11.68 -6.50
C VAL A 261 25.69 10.36 -6.90
N ALA A 262 26.78 10.01 -6.25
CA ALA A 262 27.38 8.67 -6.35
C ALA A 262 26.88 7.82 -5.19
N VAL A 263 26.27 6.69 -5.51
CA VAL A 263 25.81 5.70 -4.54
C VAL A 263 26.83 4.57 -4.47
N LYS A 264 27.40 4.38 -3.30
CA LYS A 264 28.41 3.35 -3.03
C LYS A 264 27.84 2.26 -2.12
N ALA A 265 27.90 1.01 -2.56
CA ALA A 265 27.51 -0.14 -1.77
C ALA A 265 28.37 -1.35 -2.16
N ARG A 266 28.84 -2.13 -1.19
CA ARG A 266 29.70 -3.33 -1.40
C ARG A 266 30.89 -3.12 -2.34
N GLY A 267 31.53 -1.94 -2.30
CA GLY A 267 32.65 -1.62 -3.17
C GLY A 267 32.30 -1.24 -4.61
N GLN A 268 31.04 -1.28 -4.98
CA GLN A 268 30.53 -0.78 -6.26
C GLN A 268 30.03 0.64 -6.11
N THR A 269 30.21 1.44 -7.14
CA THR A 269 29.73 2.83 -7.19
C THR A 269 28.86 2.98 -8.41
N VAL A 270 27.63 3.45 -8.21
CA VAL A 270 26.66 3.71 -9.27
C VAL A 270 26.23 5.16 -9.19
N ALA A 271 26.14 5.82 -10.34
CA ALA A 271 25.61 7.18 -10.44
C ALA A 271 24.09 7.14 -10.28
N GLY A 272 23.55 7.93 -9.36
CA GLY A 272 22.14 8.18 -9.17
C GLY A 272 21.83 9.68 -9.20
N TYR A 273 20.57 10.02 -9.03
CA TYR A 273 20.14 11.40 -8.85
C TYR A 273 19.08 11.49 -7.76
N ILE A 274 19.03 12.62 -7.08
CA ILE A 274 18.02 12.89 -6.07
C ILE A 274 16.68 13.08 -6.79
N GLU A 275 15.78 12.12 -6.59
CA GLU A 275 14.45 12.14 -7.19
C GLU A 275 13.49 13.00 -6.37
N LYS A 276 13.61 12.92 -5.04
CA LYS A 276 12.70 13.64 -4.14
C LYS A 276 13.37 13.94 -2.80
N VAL A 277 13.18 15.17 -2.33
CA VAL A 277 13.54 15.59 -0.97
C VAL A 277 12.28 15.56 -0.11
N LEU A 278 12.25 14.70 0.91
CA LEU A 278 11.08 14.60 1.77
C LEU A 278 11.12 15.70 2.85
N PRO A 279 10.01 16.38 3.13
CA PRO A 279 9.95 17.42 4.16
C PRO A 279 9.82 16.84 5.57
N VAL A 280 10.52 15.73 5.85
CA VAL A 280 10.50 15.02 7.12
C VAL A 280 11.90 14.62 7.54
N THR A 281 12.15 14.69 8.85
CA THR A 281 13.39 14.21 9.45
C THR A 281 13.07 12.99 10.29
N GLU A 282 13.86 11.93 10.15
CA GLU A 282 13.74 10.71 10.95
C GLU A 282 15.04 10.41 11.73
N ALA A 283 14.89 9.65 12.80
CA ALA A 283 16.07 9.10 13.48
C ALA A 283 16.75 8.09 12.55
N LEU A 284 18.07 8.15 12.48
CA LEU A 284 18.85 7.17 11.74
C LEU A 284 18.51 5.75 12.23
N PRO A 285 18.36 4.78 11.34
CA PRO A 285 18.21 3.39 11.72
C PRO A 285 19.32 2.94 12.71
N PRO A 286 19.03 1.98 13.61
CA PRO A 286 20.00 1.51 14.60
C PRO A 286 21.34 1.11 13.99
N GLU A 287 21.32 0.67 12.75
CA GLU A 287 22.46 0.21 11.97
C GLU A 287 23.47 1.32 11.61
N PHE A 288 23.04 2.58 11.62
CA PHE A 288 23.85 3.76 11.37
C PHE A 288 24.12 4.56 12.63
N GLN A 289 23.58 4.15 13.77
CA GLN A 289 23.81 4.82 15.04
C GLN A 289 25.13 4.34 15.66
N LEU A 290 25.95 5.29 16.11
CA LEU A 290 27.15 4.99 16.87
C LEU A 290 26.80 4.67 18.32
N PRO A 291 27.39 3.59 18.94
CA PRO A 291 27.07 3.16 20.31
C PRO A 291 27.45 4.27 21.22
N ASN A 292 27.50 5.22 21.54
CA ASN A 292 27.82 6.27 22.53
C ASN A 292 27.53 7.71 22.06
N LYS A 293 26.74 7.87 21.01
CA LYS A 293 26.25 9.18 20.58
C LYS A 293 24.74 9.30 20.72
N THR A 294 24.28 10.51 20.94
CA THR A 294 22.85 10.84 20.84
C THR A 294 22.30 10.38 19.50
N ARG A 295 21.08 9.88 19.49
CA ARG A 295 20.42 9.40 18.26
C ARG A 295 20.43 10.51 17.21
N GLY A 296 21.25 10.31 16.17
CA GLY A 296 21.28 11.21 15.02
C GLY A 296 19.95 11.21 14.29
N ARG A 297 19.58 12.37 13.77
CA ARG A 297 18.44 12.55 12.85
C ARG A 297 18.95 13.02 11.51
N GLY A 298 18.23 12.74 10.46
CA GLY A 298 18.54 13.20 9.12
C GLY A 298 17.28 13.48 8.33
N GLN A 299 17.39 14.40 7.38
CA GLN A 299 16.35 14.61 6.38
C GLN A 299 16.34 13.45 5.40
N LEU A 300 15.16 12.95 5.11
CA LEU A 300 14.99 11.83 4.18
C LEU A 300 15.05 12.32 2.74
N VAL A 301 15.85 11.64 1.93
CA VAL A 301 15.99 11.88 0.50
C VAL A 301 15.89 10.58 -0.26
N GLN A 302 15.08 10.58 -1.30
CA GLN A 302 14.97 9.47 -2.23
C GLN A 302 15.91 9.68 -3.41
N VAL A 303 16.83 8.74 -3.60
CA VAL A 303 17.80 8.74 -4.71
C VAL A 303 17.43 7.65 -5.70
N ALA A 304 17.09 8.03 -6.91
CA ALA A 304 16.81 7.09 -7.99
C ALA A 304 18.10 6.45 -8.49
N LEU A 305 18.03 5.15 -8.73
CA LEU A 305 19.09 4.34 -9.31
C LEU A 305 18.73 3.93 -10.75
N PRO A 306 19.70 3.76 -11.63
CA PRO A 306 19.44 3.20 -12.97
C PRO A 306 18.95 1.76 -12.87
N ASP A 307 18.09 1.37 -13.81
CA ASP A 307 17.59 0.00 -13.89
C ASP A 307 18.75 -1.00 -14.12
N GLY A 308 18.60 -2.20 -13.53
CA GLY A 308 19.63 -3.25 -13.62
C GLY A 308 20.85 -3.02 -12.72
N ASN A 309 20.77 -2.11 -11.72
CA ASN A 309 21.82 -2.01 -10.72
C ASN A 309 21.97 -3.32 -9.93
N ALA A 310 23.21 -3.63 -9.51
CA ALA A 310 23.54 -4.89 -8.83
C ALA A 310 23.33 -4.83 -7.31
N PHE A 311 22.65 -3.80 -6.78
CA PHE A 311 22.45 -3.65 -5.35
C PHE A 311 21.31 -4.53 -4.86
N ALA A 312 21.52 -5.20 -3.73
CA ALA A 312 20.46 -5.97 -3.08
C ALA A 312 19.50 -5.05 -2.31
N ILE A 313 18.24 -5.46 -2.19
CA ILE A 313 17.26 -4.78 -1.34
C ILE A 313 17.71 -4.88 0.11
N ASP A 314 17.45 -3.83 0.90
CA ASP A 314 17.85 -3.64 2.30
C ASP A 314 19.39 -3.59 2.51
N GLN A 315 20.16 -3.35 1.44
CA GLN A 315 21.60 -3.19 1.51
C GLN A 315 21.97 -1.78 1.98
N LYS A 316 22.93 -1.70 2.91
CA LYS A 316 23.53 -0.42 3.31
C LYS A 316 24.27 0.20 2.14
N SER A 317 24.09 1.47 1.96
CA SER A 317 24.75 2.29 0.97
C SER A 317 25.17 3.63 1.56
N GLN A 318 26.11 4.28 0.92
CA GLN A 318 26.52 5.63 1.21
C GLN A 318 26.34 6.46 -0.04
N ILE A 319 25.69 7.60 0.09
CA ILE A 319 25.62 8.59 -0.98
C ILE A 319 26.69 9.66 -0.76
N THR A 320 27.33 10.07 -1.83
CA THR A 320 28.29 11.16 -1.81
C THR A 320 28.00 12.09 -2.99
N SER A 321 28.36 13.37 -2.83
CA SER A 321 28.32 14.25 -4.00
C SER A 321 29.23 13.70 -5.08
N CYS A 322 28.82 13.88 -6.35
CA CYS A 322 29.55 13.38 -7.51
C CYS A 322 30.86 14.14 -7.75
N TYR A 323 31.85 14.00 -6.89
CA TYR A 323 33.09 14.75 -6.99
C TYR A 323 34.27 13.98 -7.59
N PHE A 324 34.44 12.70 -7.26
CA PHE A 324 35.65 11.97 -7.60
C PHE A 324 35.53 10.71 -8.45
N GLN A 325 34.37 10.20 -8.72
CA GLN A 325 34.23 8.93 -9.48
C GLN A 325 33.11 8.99 -10.52
N ASN A 326 33.49 9.09 -11.80
CA ASN A 326 32.65 8.82 -12.99
C ASN A 326 31.31 9.59 -13.16
N CYS A 327 30.93 10.46 -12.25
CA CYS A 327 29.93 11.45 -12.55
C CYS A 327 30.66 12.60 -13.26
N ARG A 328 30.39 12.83 -14.51
CA ARG A 328 31.00 13.88 -15.38
C ARG A 328 30.82 15.33 -14.91
N THR A 329 30.49 15.54 -13.66
CA THR A 329 30.31 16.82 -13.02
C THR A 329 31.40 17.01 -11.98
N GLY A 330 32.49 17.63 -12.41
CA GLY A 330 33.59 17.94 -11.52
C GLY A 330 33.20 18.98 -10.44
N LEU A 331 34.10 19.20 -9.47
CA LEU A 331 34.05 20.22 -8.40
C LEU A 331 33.44 21.55 -8.84
N SER A 332 33.60 21.87 -10.12
CA SER A 332 33.09 23.09 -10.74
C SER A 332 31.57 23.25 -10.73
N GLU A 333 30.77 22.15 -10.75
CA GLU A 333 29.32 22.26 -10.77
C GLU A 333 28.71 22.23 -9.36
N ALA A 334 29.23 21.40 -8.45
CA ALA A 334 28.75 21.39 -7.07
C ALA A 334 29.08 22.70 -6.34
N VAL A 335 30.27 23.27 -6.61
CA VAL A 335 30.68 24.58 -6.07
C VAL A 335 30.00 25.76 -6.81
N ARG A 336 29.66 25.61 -8.11
CA ARG A 336 28.85 26.58 -8.84
C ARG A 336 27.41 26.68 -8.33
N ALA A 337 26.83 25.57 -7.92
CA ALA A 337 25.46 25.55 -7.37
C ALA A 337 25.40 26.19 -5.98
N SER A 338 26.45 26.03 -5.18
CA SER A 338 26.46 26.40 -3.76
C SER A 338 26.90 27.83 -3.45
N ILE A 339 27.64 28.52 -4.35
CA ILE A 339 28.18 29.86 -4.09
C ILE A 339 28.07 30.76 -5.33
N PRO A 340 27.14 31.72 -5.37
CA PRO A 340 26.90 32.60 -6.56
C PRO A 340 28.11 33.39 -7.05
N GLY A 341 29.15 33.54 -6.21
CA GLY A 341 30.37 34.33 -6.57
C GLY A 341 31.46 33.56 -7.32
N ILE A 342 31.45 32.22 -7.29
CA ILE A 342 32.55 31.40 -7.83
C ILE A 342 32.38 31.09 -9.34
N LYS A 343 31.19 31.33 -9.90
CA LYS A 343 30.97 31.19 -11.37
C LYS A 343 32.03 31.92 -12.23
N LYS A 344 32.50 33.07 -11.78
CA LYS A 344 33.53 33.84 -12.49
C LYS A 344 34.95 33.22 -12.36
N PHE A 345 35.26 32.57 -11.24
CA PHE A 345 36.59 31.99 -11.00
C PHE A 345 36.79 30.65 -11.71
N ALA A 346 35.77 29.82 -11.76
CA ALA A 346 35.82 28.50 -12.43
C ALA A 346 35.93 28.66 -13.97
N ASN A 347 35.30 29.70 -14.57
CA ASN A 347 35.45 30.00 -15.99
C ASN A 347 36.85 30.49 -16.34
N ALA A 348 37.49 31.26 -15.46
CA ALA A 348 38.86 31.75 -15.66
C ALA A 348 39.90 30.60 -15.60
N ILE A 349 39.68 29.60 -14.74
CA ILE A 349 40.54 28.38 -14.63
C ILE A 349 40.33 27.47 -15.86
N GLY A 350 39.11 27.34 -16.35
CA GLY A 350 38.80 26.57 -17.57
C GLY A 350 39.49 27.14 -18.81
N GLU A 351 39.44 28.49 -18.99
CA GLU A 351 40.10 29.19 -20.11
C GLU A 351 41.64 29.14 -20.02
N MET A 352 42.22 29.15 -18.81
CA MET A 352 43.66 28.94 -18.64
C MET A 352 44.09 27.52 -18.98
N GLY A 353 43.28 26.50 -18.65
CA GLY A 353 43.55 25.12 -19.01
C GLY A 353 43.54 24.87 -20.51
N ASP A 354 42.60 25.47 -21.23
CA ASP A 354 42.52 25.38 -22.71
C ASP A 354 43.61 26.16 -23.42
N ARG A 355 44.07 27.30 -22.87
CA ARG A 355 45.22 28.02 -23.36
C ARG A 355 46.53 27.24 -23.13
N ALA A 356 46.69 26.59 -22.01
CA ALA A 356 47.85 25.74 -21.73
C ALA A 356 47.88 24.49 -22.66
N LYS A 357 46.76 23.89 -23.01
CA LYS A 357 46.68 22.82 -24.01
C LYS A 357 47.01 23.29 -25.43
N LYS A 358 46.65 24.51 -25.78
CA LYS A 358 47.00 25.09 -27.10
C LYS A 358 48.49 25.49 -27.24
N ILE A 359 49.17 25.70 -26.12
CA ILE A 359 50.61 26.00 -26.07
C ILE A 359 51.49 24.72 -26.07
N ILE A 360 50.96 23.60 -25.57
CA ILE A 360 51.69 22.36 -25.47
C ILE A 360 51.55 21.46 -26.73
N ALA A 361 50.60 21.78 -27.64
CA ALA A 361 50.42 21.03 -28.87
C ALA A 361 50.90 21.84 -30.07
N PRO A 362 52.19 22.05 -30.24
CA PRO A 362 52.81 21.80 -31.52
C PRO A 362 54.33 21.48 -31.43
N ALA A 363 54.72 20.27 -31.58
CA ALA A 363 56.08 19.91 -31.99
C ALA A 363 56.26 18.46 -32.43
N SER A 364 55.19 17.70 -32.58
CA SER A 364 55.28 16.30 -32.98
C SER A 364 54.79 15.98 -34.38
N ALA A 365 54.48 17.01 -35.25
CA ALA A 365 53.99 16.77 -36.59
C ALA A 365 54.99 17.08 -37.70
N GLU A 366 56.25 17.45 -37.40
CA GLU A 366 57.22 17.85 -38.43
C GLU A 366 58.52 17.05 -38.41
N ALA A 367 58.52 15.86 -37.79
CA ALA A 367 59.67 14.93 -37.82
C ALA A 367 59.35 13.57 -38.44
N ALA A 368 58.42 13.52 -39.44
CA ALA A 368 58.16 12.37 -40.25
C ALA A 368 57.91 12.80 -41.70
N ARG A 369 58.94 13.29 -42.35
CA ARG A 369 59.12 13.28 -43.82
C ARG A 369 60.59 13.13 -44.13
#